data_0ccb667fdf547b28da8e98212f38153d
#
_entry.id   0ccb667fdf547b28da8e98212f38153d
#
_cell.length_a   1.000
_cell.length_b   1.000
_cell.length_c   1.000
_cell.angle_alpha   90.00
_cell.angle_beta   90.00
_cell.angle_gamma   90.00
#
_symmetry.space_group_name_H-M   'P 1'
#
loop_
_entity.id
_entity.type
_entity.pdbx_description
1 polymer ?
#
loop_
_entity_poly.entity_id
_entity_poly.type
_entity_poly.pdbx_seq_one_letter_code
_entity_poly.pdbx_strand_id
1 'polypeptide(L)'
;MTTAVSVILLAVGLISRFIQYLGQAVSGEIASDVLFLLMFYRLPDFLLVIVPLAFLLGILLVYGRMIEDNEMVILMNSGISQGRLLGLTLLISMVVFLFMGSVSLALAPWGVRNVEQIRSNQEQLTELDLMIPGQFQTFGGGSRATYTESINSGQGVGRRLENVFVALSREQESPEEDSSDASAPRIFLAQVARPVFDDQTGARLMRMENVLQYDGIPGTTEFSIAQFDVHSLLLPEPTRFEPTLKEGATRTLALLDSDSLTDKAELQWRVSIILLIPVLALIAVPLSRVRPREGRYSRLIPAVILYAAYFFLLQFARDAVSEGDLDPRVGLWPIHMLFVLIGGGLHYFPDFGALRPAKV
;
A
#
# COMPACT_ATOMS: atom_id res chain seq x y z
N MET A 1 12.42 -16.31 -17.99
CA MET A 1 11.11 -16.68 -17.44
C MET A 1 10.74 -15.90 -16.20
N THR A 2 11.59 -15.81 -15.17
CA THR A 2 11.37 -14.99 -13.97
C THR A 2 10.97 -13.55 -14.29
N THR A 3 11.68 -12.88 -15.19
CA THR A 3 11.35 -11.49 -15.60
C THR A 3 9.96 -11.36 -16.20
N ALA A 4 9.54 -12.30 -17.06
CA ALA A 4 8.20 -12.27 -17.65
C ALA A 4 7.10 -12.45 -16.58
N VAL A 5 7.27 -13.39 -15.66
CA VAL A 5 6.34 -13.60 -14.54
C VAL A 5 6.31 -12.36 -13.63
N SER A 6 7.49 -11.80 -13.30
CA SER A 6 7.57 -10.56 -12.51
C SER A 6 6.83 -9.41 -13.15
N VAL A 7 6.99 -9.20 -14.47
CA VAL A 7 6.31 -8.10 -15.19
C VAL A 7 4.80 -8.27 -15.15
N ILE A 8 4.28 -9.48 -15.36
CA ILE A 8 2.84 -9.74 -15.32
C ILE A 8 2.27 -9.47 -13.92
N LEU A 9 2.90 -10.04 -12.88
CA LEU A 9 2.45 -9.85 -11.49
C LEU A 9 2.55 -8.39 -11.05
N LEU A 10 3.61 -7.69 -11.47
CA LEU A 10 3.79 -6.27 -11.19
C LEU A 10 2.71 -5.44 -11.88
N ALA A 11 2.38 -5.73 -13.14
CA ALA A 11 1.31 -5.05 -13.85
C ALA A 11 -0.04 -5.20 -13.13
N VAL A 12 -0.38 -6.43 -12.69
CA VAL A 12 -1.62 -6.69 -11.94
C VAL A 12 -1.64 -5.92 -10.61
N GLY A 13 -0.53 -5.95 -9.86
CA GLY A 13 -0.40 -5.21 -8.60
C GLY A 13 -0.53 -3.69 -8.78
N LEU A 14 0.12 -3.15 -9.82
CA LEU A 14 0.05 -1.71 -10.15
C LEU A 14 -1.36 -1.29 -10.57
N ILE A 15 -2.04 -2.08 -11.41
CA ILE A 15 -3.43 -1.79 -11.83
C ILE A 15 -4.35 -1.75 -10.61
N SER A 16 -4.24 -2.72 -9.69
CA SER A 16 -5.05 -2.76 -8.48
C SER A 16 -4.85 -1.49 -7.62
N ARG A 17 -3.62 -1.03 -7.46
CA ARG A 17 -3.32 0.20 -6.70
C ARG A 17 -3.70 1.46 -7.44
N PHE A 18 -3.57 1.47 -8.77
CA PHE A 18 -4.04 2.59 -9.57
C PHE A 18 -5.53 2.84 -9.38
N ILE A 19 -6.33 1.78 -9.38
CA ILE A 19 -7.78 1.87 -9.12
C ILE A 19 -8.05 2.44 -7.73
N GLN A 20 -7.30 2.03 -6.70
CA GLN A 20 -7.45 2.56 -5.34
C GLN A 20 -7.11 4.07 -5.27
N TYR A 21 -5.98 4.48 -5.84
CA TYR A 21 -5.59 5.90 -5.88
C TYR A 21 -6.53 6.74 -6.74
N LEU A 22 -7.05 6.18 -7.84
CA LEU A 22 -8.05 6.85 -8.66
C LEU A 22 -9.34 7.09 -7.86
N GLY A 23 -9.77 6.11 -7.05
CA GLY A 23 -10.88 6.28 -6.11
C GLY A 23 -10.66 7.44 -5.14
N GLN A 24 -9.47 7.53 -4.54
CA GLN A 24 -9.08 8.62 -3.62
C GLN A 24 -9.01 9.99 -4.33
N ALA A 25 -8.62 10.01 -5.61
CA ALA A 25 -8.63 11.26 -6.38
C ALA A 25 -10.05 11.70 -6.76
N VAL A 26 -10.94 10.75 -7.07
CA VAL A 26 -12.35 11.06 -7.38
C VAL A 26 -13.08 11.54 -6.11
N SER A 27 -12.75 11.01 -4.92
CA SER A 27 -13.28 11.49 -3.64
C SER A 27 -12.67 12.83 -3.18
N GLY A 28 -11.65 13.35 -3.90
CA GLY A 28 -11.00 14.62 -3.54
C GLY A 28 -9.97 14.51 -2.40
N GLU A 29 -9.63 13.29 -1.96
CA GLU A 29 -8.62 13.08 -0.92
C GLU A 29 -7.20 13.34 -1.42
N ILE A 30 -6.96 13.15 -2.72
CA ILE A 30 -5.65 13.32 -3.35
C ILE A 30 -5.83 14.07 -4.67
N ALA A 31 -4.94 15.02 -4.95
CA ALA A 31 -4.92 15.70 -6.24
C ALA A 31 -4.54 14.73 -7.37
N SER A 32 -5.23 14.81 -8.51
CA SER A 32 -5.07 13.87 -9.62
C SER A 32 -3.69 13.92 -10.31
N ASP A 33 -2.97 15.04 -10.19
CA ASP A 33 -1.64 15.27 -10.76
C ASP A 33 -0.53 14.47 -10.05
N VAL A 34 -0.72 14.09 -8.77
CA VAL A 34 0.26 13.33 -8.00
C VAL A 34 0.10 11.81 -8.11
N LEU A 35 -0.97 11.30 -8.75
CA LEU A 35 -1.27 9.86 -8.85
C LEU A 35 -0.11 9.05 -9.43
N PHE A 36 0.42 9.46 -10.58
CA PHE A 36 1.52 8.75 -11.23
C PHE A 36 2.80 8.78 -10.38
N LEU A 37 3.03 9.87 -9.66
CA LEU A 37 4.19 10.01 -8.79
C LEU A 37 4.09 9.07 -7.59
N LEU A 38 2.91 8.97 -6.96
CA LEU A 38 2.64 8.00 -5.89
C LEU A 38 2.84 6.55 -6.36
N MET A 39 2.37 6.21 -7.56
CA MET A 39 2.59 4.89 -8.14
C MET A 39 4.07 4.60 -8.35
N PHE A 40 4.82 5.57 -8.89
CA PHE A 40 6.26 5.41 -9.12
C PHE A 40 7.02 5.12 -7.81
N TYR A 41 6.74 5.88 -6.75
CA TYR A 41 7.38 5.67 -5.45
C TYR A 41 6.96 4.38 -4.75
N ARG A 42 5.81 3.79 -5.11
CA ARG A 42 5.37 2.49 -4.59
C ARG A 42 5.97 1.29 -5.32
N LEU A 43 6.57 1.48 -6.50
CA LEU A 43 7.18 0.39 -7.27
C LEU A 43 8.16 -0.47 -6.46
N PRO A 44 9.14 0.09 -5.71
CA PRO A 44 10.08 -0.71 -4.94
C PRO A 44 9.41 -1.60 -3.89
N ASP A 45 8.35 -1.12 -3.25
CA ASP A 45 7.60 -1.87 -2.24
C ASP A 45 6.92 -3.11 -2.86
N PHE A 46 6.36 -2.99 -4.06
CA PHE A 46 5.81 -4.13 -4.80
C PHE A 46 6.86 -5.18 -5.19
N LEU A 47 8.07 -4.74 -5.51
CA LEU A 47 9.14 -5.66 -5.86
C LEU A 47 9.50 -6.59 -4.71
N LEU A 48 9.34 -6.16 -3.45
CA LEU A 48 9.61 -6.98 -2.26
C LEU A 48 8.75 -8.25 -2.20
N VAL A 49 7.52 -8.19 -2.72
CA VAL A 49 6.59 -9.30 -2.74
C VAL A 49 6.68 -10.09 -4.04
N ILE A 50 6.77 -9.38 -5.16
CA ILE A 50 6.65 -9.97 -6.50
C ILE A 50 7.92 -10.70 -6.91
N VAL A 51 9.10 -10.14 -6.65
CA VAL A 51 10.36 -10.74 -7.12
C VAL A 51 10.65 -12.10 -6.48
N PRO A 52 10.48 -12.31 -5.14
CA PRO A 52 10.68 -13.63 -4.55
C PRO A 52 9.72 -14.67 -5.11
N LEU A 53 8.43 -14.32 -5.28
CA LEU A 53 7.44 -15.22 -5.87
C LEU A 53 7.81 -15.57 -7.32
N ALA A 54 8.10 -14.57 -8.12
CA ALA A 54 8.48 -14.78 -9.52
C ALA A 54 9.80 -15.55 -9.67
N PHE A 55 10.73 -15.38 -8.74
CA PHE A 55 11.96 -16.15 -8.68
C PHE A 55 11.68 -17.64 -8.40
N LEU A 56 10.85 -17.94 -7.39
CA LEU A 56 10.40 -19.30 -7.09
C LEU A 56 9.73 -19.95 -8.30
N LEU A 57 8.74 -19.28 -8.90
CA LEU A 57 8.02 -19.77 -10.07
C LEU A 57 8.95 -19.92 -11.28
N GLY A 58 9.90 -19.03 -11.46
CA GLY A 58 10.89 -19.08 -12.53
C GLY A 58 11.77 -20.33 -12.45
N ILE A 59 12.25 -20.69 -11.24
CA ILE A 59 13.03 -21.93 -11.04
C ILE A 59 12.16 -23.15 -11.36
N LEU A 60 10.93 -23.19 -10.85
CA LEU A 60 10.01 -24.32 -11.08
C LEU A 60 9.69 -24.51 -12.56
N LEU A 61 9.43 -23.42 -13.29
CA LEU A 61 9.13 -23.48 -14.72
C LEU A 61 10.34 -23.90 -15.55
N VAL A 62 11.55 -23.44 -15.22
CA VAL A 62 12.77 -23.82 -15.94
C VAL A 62 13.08 -25.28 -15.69
N TYR A 63 13.13 -25.71 -14.43
CA TYR A 63 13.48 -27.09 -14.10
C TYR A 63 12.37 -28.08 -14.48
N GLY A 64 11.10 -27.68 -14.35
CA GLY A 64 9.96 -28.45 -14.83
C GLY A 64 10.06 -28.74 -16.34
N ARG A 65 10.44 -27.72 -17.14
CA ARG A 65 10.69 -27.89 -18.58
C ARG A 65 11.87 -28.80 -18.85
N MET A 66 13.01 -28.62 -18.17
CA MET A 66 14.19 -29.47 -18.35
C MET A 66 13.91 -30.96 -18.03
N ILE A 67 13.00 -31.20 -17.09
CA ILE A 67 12.55 -32.57 -16.77
C ILE A 67 11.65 -33.13 -17.89
N GLU A 68 10.70 -32.33 -18.38
CA GLU A 68 9.78 -32.71 -19.47
C GLU A 68 10.54 -33.01 -20.77
N ASP A 69 11.53 -32.19 -21.11
CA ASP A 69 12.38 -32.32 -22.30
C ASP A 69 13.51 -33.38 -22.13
N ASN A 70 13.56 -34.09 -20.99
CA ASN A 70 14.63 -35.06 -20.61
C ASN A 70 16.03 -34.48 -20.49
N GLU A 71 16.20 -33.16 -20.53
CA GLU A 71 17.50 -32.48 -20.38
C GLU A 71 18.11 -32.73 -18.99
N MET A 72 17.28 -32.80 -17.94
CA MET A 72 17.73 -33.09 -16.58
C MET A 72 18.37 -34.48 -16.45
N VAL A 73 17.83 -35.50 -17.15
CA VAL A 73 18.38 -36.83 -17.15
C VAL A 73 19.75 -36.86 -17.83
N ILE A 74 19.91 -36.15 -18.94
CA ILE A 74 21.18 -36.02 -19.65
C ILE A 74 22.23 -35.35 -18.76
N LEU A 75 21.87 -34.27 -18.06
CA LEU A 75 22.75 -33.56 -17.11
C LEU A 75 23.20 -34.48 -15.96
N MET A 76 22.28 -35.24 -15.38
CA MET A 76 22.64 -36.19 -14.32
C MET A 76 23.55 -37.30 -14.81
N ASN A 77 23.29 -37.85 -16.00
CA ASN A 77 24.11 -38.87 -16.60
C ASN A 77 25.52 -38.36 -17.02
N SER A 78 25.65 -37.06 -17.26
CA SER A 78 26.96 -36.43 -17.50
C SER A 78 27.77 -36.12 -16.21
N GLY A 79 27.29 -36.57 -15.04
CA GLY A 79 27.98 -36.49 -13.75
C GLY A 79 27.66 -35.25 -12.91
N ILE A 80 26.64 -34.47 -13.28
CA ILE A 80 26.18 -33.35 -12.46
C ILE A 80 25.28 -33.91 -11.35
N SER A 81 25.78 -33.89 -10.10
CA SER A 81 24.99 -34.29 -8.93
C SER A 81 23.92 -33.29 -8.59
N GLN A 82 22.88 -33.72 -7.89
CA GLN A 82 21.81 -32.83 -7.38
C GLN A 82 22.33 -31.74 -6.47
N GLY A 83 23.33 -32.03 -5.64
CA GLY A 83 23.99 -31.03 -4.78
C GLY A 83 24.73 -29.95 -5.60
N ARG A 84 25.36 -30.34 -6.74
CA ARG A 84 25.98 -29.36 -7.64
C ARG A 84 24.93 -28.48 -8.33
N LEU A 85 23.80 -29.06 -8.74
CA LEU A 85 22.67 -28.32 -9.30
C LEU A 85 22.11 -27.30 -8.30
N LEU A 86 21.90 -27.72 -7.04
CA LEU A 86 21.50 -26.81 -5.96
C LEU A 86 22.52 -25.69 -5.73
N GLY A 87 23.83 -26.03 -5.71
CA GLY A 87 24.90 -25.05 -5.56
C GLY A 87 24.91 -24.00 -6.68
N LEU A 88 24.70 -24.41 -7.94
CA LEU A 88 24.57 -23.48 -9.07
C LEU A 88 23.31 -22.60 -8.94
N THR A 89 22.19 -23.16 -8.50
CA THR A 89 20.96 -22.38 -8.26
C THR A 89 21.17 -21.36 -7.16
N LEU A 90 21.82 -21.73 -6.05
CA LEU A 90 22.15 -20.84 -4.96
C LEU A 90 23.15 -19.74 -5.41
N LEU A 91 24.10 -20.06 -6.28
CA LEU A 91 25.01 -19.05 -6.85
C LEU A 91 24.23 -18.02 -7.67
N ILE A 92 23.30 -18.44 -8.52
CA ILE A 92 22.44 -17.54 -9.30
C ILE A 92 21.52 -16.76 -8.37
N SER A 93 20.99 -17.40 -7.32
CA SER A 93 20.13 -16.72 -6.33
C SER A 93 20.86 -15.58 -5.60
N MET A 94 22.20 -15.62 -5.53
CA MET A 94 23.00 -14.55 -4.93
C MET A 94 22.86 -13.22 -5.68
N VAL A 95 22.70 -13.27 -7.01
CA VAL A 95 22.46 -12.05 -7.81
C VAL A 95 21.10 -11.44 -7.43
N VAL A 96 20.05 -12.30 -7.32
CA VAL A 96 18.70 -11.85 -6.91
C VAL A 96 18.72 -11.39 -5.45
N PHE A 97 19.46 -12.05 -4.58
CA PHE A 97 19.65 -11.68 -3.18
C PHE A 97 20.25 -10.27 -3.04
N LEU A 98 21.34 -9.97 -3.78
CA LEU A 98 21.96 -8.65 -3.78
C LEU A 98 21.01 -7.57 -4.34
N PHE A 99 20.29 -7.90 -5.41
CA PHE A 99 19.27 -7.00 -5.95
C PHE A 99 18.17 -6.73 -4.91
N MET A 100 17.63 -7.77 -4.28
CA MET A 100 16.62 -7.62 -3.24
C MET A 100 17.14 -6.88 -2.01
N GLY A 101 18.44 -7.05 -1.68
CA GLY A 101 19.11 -6.28 -0.65
C GLY A 101 19.08 -4.78 -0.94
N SER A 102 19.40 -4.37 -2.16
CA SER A 102 19.35 -2.96 -2.56
C SER A 102 17.91 -2.41 -2.54
N VAL A 103 16.93 -3.22 -2.98
CA VAL A 103 15.52 -2.82 -2.97
C VAL A 103 15.00 -2.70 -1.54
N SER A 104 15.22 -3.70 -0.69
CA SER A 104 14.67 -3.75 0.68
C SER A 104 15.31 -2.72 1.62
N LEU A 105 16.64 -2.54 1.54
CA LEU A 105 17.36 -1.68 2.49
C LEU A 105 17.41 -0.21 2.06
N ALA A 106 17.27 0.10 0.76
CA ALA A 106 17.43 1.45 0.25
C ALA A 106 16.22 1.96 -0.54
N LEU A 107 15.79 1.25 -1.60
CA LEU A 107 14.78 1.75 -2.54
C LEU A 107 13.37 1.76 -1.95
N ALA A 108 12.96 0.71 -1.23
CA ALA A 108 11.63 0.63 -0.64
C ALA A 108 11.43 1.68 0.47
N PRO A 109 12.35 1.86 1.45
CA PRO A 109 12.23 2.93 2.44
C PRO A 109 12.24 4.34 1.81
N TRP A 110 13.03 4.53 0.74
CA TRP A 110 13.03 5.79 0.00
C TRP A 110 11.68 6.04 -0.67
N GLY A 111 11.12 5.03 -1.33
CA GLY A 111 9.81 5.12 -1.97
C GLY A 111 8.68 5.42 -0.97
N VAL A 112 8.59 4.65 0.11
CA VAL A 112 7.57 4.84 1.16
C VAL A 112 7.66 6.23 1.77
N ARG A 113 8.85 6.74 2.03
CA ARG A 113 9.07 8.09 2.58
C ARG A 113 8.56 9.19 1.64
N ASN A 114 8.85 9.09 0.34
CA ASN A 114 8.34 10.06 -0.63
C ASN A 114 6.81 10.00 -0.75
N VAL A 115 6.22 8.82 -0.70
CA VAL A 115 4.76 8.66 -0.64
C VAL A 115 4.18 9.37 0.59
N GLU A 116 4.80 9.20 1.75
CA GLU A 116 4.34 9.82 2.99
C GLU A 116 4.49 11.35 2.96
N GLN A 117 5.60 11.86 2.40
CA GLN A 117 5.76 13.30 2.19
C GLN A 117 4.69 13.87 1.26
N ILE A 118 4.38 13.19 0.15
CA ILE A 118 3.33 13.63 -0.76
C ILE A 118 1.98 13.64 -0.04
N ARG A 119 1.66 12.59 0.71
CA ARG A 119 0.41 12.51 1.48
C ARG A 119 0.33 13.61 2.53
N SER A 120 1.37 13.79 3.34
CA SER A 120 1.43 14.86 4.34
C SER A 120 1.27 16.25 3.70
N ASN A 121 1.87 16.50 2.53
CA ASN A 121 1.67 17.72 1.79
C ASN A 121 0.22 17.88 1.31
N GLN A 122 -0.43 16.78 0.87
CA GLN A 122 -1.83 16.79 0.44
C GLN A 122 -2.78 17.02 1.64
N GLU A 123 -2.50 16.43 2.79
CA GLU A 123 -3.26 16.65 4.04
C GLU A 123 -3.13 18.09 4.57
N GLN A 124 -2.05 18.79 4.22
CA GLN A 124 -1.88 20.21 4.50
C GLN A 124 -2.62 21.12 3.52
N LEU A 125 -3.04 20.59 2.35
CA LEU A 125 -3.88 21.34 1.43
C LEU A 125 -5.27 21.51 2.07
N THR A 126 -5.75 22.72 2.02
CA THR A 126 -7.12 23.02 2.45
C THR A 126 -8.09 22.40 1.44
N GLU A 127 -9.30 22.01 1.90
CA GLU A 127 -10.40 21.59 1.01
C GLU A 127 -10.57 22.53 -0.19
N LEU A 128 -10.33 23.83 0.02
CA LEU A 128 -10.37 24.84 -1.04
C LEU A 128 -9.27 24.70 -2.09
N ASP A 129 -8.11 24.13 -1.72
CA ASP A 129 -6.99 23.90 -2.65
C ASP A 129 -7.22 22.68 -3.54
N LEU A 130 -8.04 21.73 -3.07
CA LEU A 130 -8.43 20.53 -3.79
C LEU A 130 -9.66 20.73 -4.68
N MET A 131 -10.33 21.90 -4.59
CA MET A 131 -11.51 22.21 -5.38
C MET A 131 -11.20 22.25 -6.88
N ILE A 132 -12.03 21.52 -7.65
CA ILE A 132 -12.03 21.52 -9.12
C ILE A 132 -13.25 22.33 -9.58
N PRO A 133 -13.07 23.39 -10.38
CA PRO A 133 -14.19 24.20 -10.85
C PRO A 133 -15.13 23.37 -11.71
N GLY A 134 -16.44 23.62 -11.58
CA GLY A 134 -17.48 22.95 -12.35
C GLY A 134 -17.88 21.57 -11.87
N GLN A 135 -17.36 21.10 -10.72
CA GLN A 135 -17.67 19.77 -10.16
C GLN A 135 -18.13 19.88 -8.70
N PHE A 136 -19.11 19.05 -8.32
CA PHE A 136 -19.44 18.83 -6.92
C PHE A 136 -18.41 17.91 -6.29
N GLN A 137 -17.89 18.33 -5.14
CA GLN A 137 -16.95 17.54 -4.35
C GLN A 137 -17.46 17.39 -2.93
N THR A 138 -17.25 16.23 -2.34
CA THR A 138 -17.63 15.94 -0.95
C THR A 138 -16.38 15.92 -0.08
N PHE A 139 -16.45 16.58 1.06
CA PHE A 139 -15.39 16.67 2.06
C PHE A 139 -15.90 16.18 3.43
N GLY A 140 -14.98 15.91 4.34
CA GLY A 140 -15.32 15.51 5.71
C GLY A 140 -16.11 14.20 5.79
N GLY A 141 -15.78 13.20 4.97
CA GLY A 141 -16.49 11.90 4.96
C GLY A 141 -17.93 11.96 4.45
N GLY A 142 -18.28 12.99 3.64
CA GLY A 142 -19.64 13.18 3.11
C GLY A 142 -20.47 14.21 3.88
N SER A 143 -19.94 14.79 4.98
CA SER A 143 -20.66 15.79 5.79
C SER A 143 -20.78 17.15 5.10
N ARG A 144 -19.93 17.42 4.11
CA ARG A 144 -19.94 18.68 3.35
C ARG A 144 -19.86 18.41 1.84
N ALA A 145 -20.81 18.96 1.08
CA ALA A 145 -20.73 19.00 -0.38
C ALA A 145 -20.48 20.43 -0.84
N THR A 146 -19.47 20.63 -1.67
CA THR A 146 -19.06 21.96 -2.16
C THR A 146 -18.96 21.96 -3.68
N TYR A 147 -19.35 23.09 -4.30
CA TYR A 147 -19.23 23.34 -5.72
C TYR A 147 -18.75 24.78 -5.93
N THR A 148 -17.93 25.01 -6.93
CA THR A 148 -17.58 26.35 -7.42
C THR A 148 -17.60 26.36 -8.94
N GLU A 149 -18.11 27.44 -9.53
CA GLU A 149 -18.16 27.61 -10.97
C GLU A 149 -16.78 27.91 -11.56
N SER A 150 -16.04 28.82 -10.94
CA SER A 150 -14.71 29.22 -11.38
C SER A 150 -13.78 29.53 -10.21
N ILE A 151 -12.47 29.36 -10.47
CA ILE A 151 -11.42 29.65 -9.50
C ILE A 151 -10.42 30.59 -10.16
N ASN A 152 -10.33 31.82 -9.63
CA ASN A 152 -9.39 32.83 -10.09
C ASN A 152 -8.21 32.95 -9.11
N SER A 153 -7.00 32.59 -9.59
CA SER A 153 -5.75 32.74 -8.84
C SER A 153 -5.00 33.97 -9.40
N GLY A 154 -5.19 35.14 -8.81
CA GLY A 154 -4.45 36.33 -9.19
C GLY A 154 -3.09 36.41 -8.47
N GLN A 155 -2.04 36.96 -9.13
CA GLN A 155 -0.75 37.23 -8.49
C GLN A 155 -0.95 38.24 -7.33
N GLY A 156 -0.76 37.77 -6.09
CA GLY A 156 -0.81 38.59 -4.88
C GLY A 156 -2.16 38.71 -4.15
N VAL A 157 -3.24 38.22 -4.73
CA VAL A 157 -4.55 38.07 -4.09
C VAL A 157 -4.86 36.59 -4.04
N GLY A 158 -4.96 36.02 -2.84
CA GLY A 158 -5.20 34.56 -2.67
C GLY A 158 -6.33 34.02 -3.56
N ARG A 159 -6.47 32.72 -3.57
CA ARG A 159 -7.47 31.98 -4.37
C ARG A 159 -8.87 32.58 -4.15
N ARG A 160 -9.55 32.98 -5.24
CA ARG A 160 -10.90 33.49 -5.23
C ARG A 160 -11.82 32.52 -5.96
N LEU A 161 -12.83 32.06 -5.25
CA LEU A 161 -13.85 31.14 -5.74
C LEU A 161 -15.08 31.98 -6.11
N GLU A 162 -15.69 31.69 -7.26
CA GLU A 162 -16.88 32.38 -7.74
C GLU A 162 -18.06 31.43 -7.84
N ASN A 163 -19.25 31.92 -7.48
CA ASN A 163 -20.51 31.18 -7.44
C ASN A 163 -20.37 29.86 -6.66
N VAL A 164 -20.16 30.01 -5.37
CA VAL A 164 -19.87 28.89 -4.46
C VAL A 164 -21.17 28.37 -3.85
N PHE A 165 -21.35 27.06 -3.92
CA PHE A 165 -22.40 26.32 -3.21
C PHE A 165 -21.72 25.45 -2.14
N VAL A 166 -22.24 25.49 -0.92
CA VAL A 166 -21.79 24.63 0.19
C VAL A 166 -23.04 24.06 0.87
N ALA A 167 -23.15 22.74 0.92
CA ALA A 167 -24.15 22.05 1.72
C ALA A 167 -23.46 21.36 2.91
N LEU A 168 -23.92 21.61 4.11
CA LEU A 168 -23.45 21.00 5.35
C LEU A 168 -24.53 20.03 5.87
N SER A 169 -24.12 18.80 6.18
CA SER A 169 -24.95 17.86 6.96
C SER A 169 -24.73 18.12 8.44
N ARG A 170 -25.79 18.26 9.21
CA ARG A 170 -25.73 18.68 10.63
C ARG A 170 -25.37 17.54 11.60
N GLU A 171 -24.99 16.38 11.11
CA GLU A 171 -24.82 15.17 11.92
C GLU A 171 -23.61 15.19 12.91
N GLN A 172 -22.80 16.27 12.92
CA GLN A 172 -21.54 16.31 13.68
C GLN A 172 -21.36 17.46 14.69
N GLU A 173 -22.35 18.30 14.91
CA GLU A 173 -22.07 19.50 15.75
C GLU A 173 -22.38 19.38 17.24
N SER A 174 -23.06 18.37 17.74
CA SER A 174 -23.17 18.16 19.21
C SER A 174 -23.87 16.84 19.57
N PRO A 175 -23.30 15.99 20.45
CA PRO A 175 -23.98 14.81 20.98
C PRO A 175 -25.00 15.10 22.11
N GLU A 176 -25.21 16.36 22.52
CA GLU A 176 -25.93 16.70 23.76
C GLU A 176 -27.23 17.51 23.60
N GLU A 177 -27.68 17.85 22.39
CA GLU A 177 -28.97 18.48 22.23
C GLU A 177 -30.02 17.54 21.61
N ASP A 178 -30.84 17.01 22.47
CA ASP A 178 -32.07 16.24 22.22
C ASP A 178 -33.11 17.14 21.52
N SER A 179 -32.93 17.41 20.22
CA SER A 179 -33.95 18.13 19.45
C SER A 179 -34.19 17.44 18.11
N SER A 180 -35.45 17.11 17.86
CA SER A 180 -36.01 16.52 16.64
C SER A 180 -35.74 17.32 15.33
N ASP A 181 -34.91 18.37 15.39
CA ASP A 181 -34.53 19.28 14.32
C ASP A 181 -33.14 18.98 13.75
N ALA A 182 -32.54 17.85 14.17
CA ALA A 182 -31.11 17.54 13.96
C ALA A 182 -30.70 17.12 12.54
N SER A 183 -31.63 16.97 11.59
CA SER A 183 -31.37 16.37 10.28
C SER A 183 -31.47 17.31 9.08
N ALA A 184 -31.73 18.59 9.28
CA ALA A 184 -31.89 19.52 8.15
C ALA A 184 -30.52 19.97 7.60
N PRO A 185 -30.23 19.75 6.30
CA PRO A 185 -29.02 20.25 5.69
C PRO A 185 -29.04 21.78 5.65
N ARG A 186 -27.90 22.42 5.93
CA ARG A 186 -27.71 23.86 5.78
C ARG A 186 -27.01 24.12 4.45
N ILE A 187 -27.59 24.97 3.61
CA ILE A 187 -27.07 25.30 2.29
C ILE A 187 -26.65 26.76 2.26
N PHE A 188 -25.43 27.02 1.79
CA PHE A 188 -24.93 28.37 1.54
C PHE A 188 -24.70 28.56 0.04
N LEU A 189 -25.20 29.66 -0.49
CA LEU A 189 -24.91 30.16 -1.83
C LEU A 189 -24.18 31.49 -1.70
N ALA A 190 -22.95 31.56 -2.19
CA ALA A 190 -22.12 32.74 -2.12
C ALA A 190 -21.65 33.17 -3.49
N GLN A 191 -21.66 34.48 -3.78
CA GLN A 191 -21.09 34.98 -5.04
C GLN A 191 -19.58 34.83 -5.10
N VAL A 192 -18.91 35.06 -3.95
CA VAL A 192 -17.46 34.97 -3.84
C VAL A 192 -17.11 34.31 -2.52
N ALA A 193 -16.10 33.44 -2.54
CA ALA A 193 -15.48 32.92 -1.34
C ALA A 193 -13.94 33.00 -1.44
N ARG A 194 -13.30 33.26 -0.28
CA ARG A 194 -11.84 33.36 -0.17
C ARG A 194 -11.36 32.68 1.11
N PRO A 195 -10.26 31.94 1.08
CA PRO A 195 -9.60 31.52 2.30
C PRO A 195 -8.98 32.73 3.02
N VAL A 196 -9.24 32.85 4.30
CA VAL A 196 -8.67 33.87 5.17
C VAL A 196 -8.14 33.22 6.43
N PHE A 197 -6.99 33.67 6.90
CA PHE A 197 -6.46 33.29 8.21
C PHE A 197 -6.87 34.33 9.23
N ASP A 198 -7.36 33.88 10.35
CA ASP A 198 -7.59 34.76 11.50
C ASP A 198 -6.26 34.92 12.26
N ASP A 199 -5.71 36.12 12.27
CA ASP A 199 -4.43 36.41 12.91
C ASP A 199 -4.45 36.21 14.44
N GLN A 200 -5.64 36.19 15.07
CA GLN A 200 -5.77 36.05 16.52
C GLN A 200 -5.87 34.62 16.97
N THR A 201 -6.61 33.79 16.23
CA THR A 201 -6.86 32.39 16.57
C THR A 201 -6.01 31.41 15.77
N GLY A 202 -5.41 31.86 14.65
CA GLY A 202 -4.74 31.00 13.67
C GLY A 202 -5.70 30.14 12.87
N ALA A 203 -7.01 30.30 13.08
CA ALA A 203 -8.02 29.51 12.43
C ALA A 203 -8.14 29.84 10.94
N ARG A 204 -8.35 28.83 10.12
CA ARG A 204 -8.64 28.99 8.70
C ARG A 204 -10.13 29.16 8.50
N LEU A 205 -10.52 30.28 7.87
CA LEU A 205 -11.90 30.61 7.58
C LEU A 205 -12.12 30.71 6.08
N MET A 206 -13.26 30.19 5.61
CA MET A 206 -13.78 30.54 4.29
C MET A 206 -14.67 31.75 4.43
N ARG A 207 -14.16 32.93 4.06
CA ARG A 207 -14.93 34.18 4.04
C ARG A 207 -15.72 34.22 2.72
N MET A 208 -17.03 34.23 2.86
CA MET A 208 -17.99 34.30 1.79
C MET A 208 -18.64 35.68 1.73
N GLU A 209 -18.84 36.20 0.52
CA GLU A 209 -19.46 37.52 0.26
C GLU A 209 -20.77 37.33 -0.50
N ASN A 210 -21.79 38.13 -0.16
CA ASN A 210 -23.15 38.02 -0.70
C ASN A 210 -23.73 36.62 -0.55
N VAL A 211 -23.98 36.23 0.68
CA VAL A 211 -24.36 34.86 1.04
C VAL A 211 -25.87 34.73 1.25
N LEU A 212 -26.48 33.76 0.63
CA LEU A 212 -27.82 33.27 0.94
C LEU A 212 -27.70 31.93 1.69
N GLN A 213 -28.20 31.88 2.89
CA GLN A 213 -28.26 30.68 3.70
C GLN A 213 -29.69 30.15 3.70
N TYR A 214 -29.82 28.85 3.41
CA TYR A 214 -31.08 28.11 3.46
C TYR A 214 -30.98 27.07 4.58
N ASP A 215 -31.88 27.16 5.57
CA ASP A 215 -32.04 26.15 6.60
C ASP A 215 -33.44 25.54 6.48
N GLY A 216 -33.53 24.22 6.41
CA GLY A 216 -34.84 23.53 6.35
C GLY A 216 -34.71 22.12 5.76
N ILE A 217 -35.74 21.31 6.00
CA ILE A 217 -35.84 19.97 5.47
C ILE A 217 -36.48 20.03 4.06
N PRO A 218 -35.81 19.51 3.01
CA PRO A 218 -36.37 19.50 1.67
C PRO A 218 -37.73 18.79 1.64
N GLY A 219 -38.75 19.48 1.04
CA GLY A 219 -40.10 18.93 0.94
C GLY A 219 -41.05 19.31 2.09
N THR A 220 -40.59 20.07 3.09
CA THR A 220 -41.43 20.64 4.14
C THR A 220 -41.71 22.12 3.85
N THR A 221 -42.75 22.65 4.53
CA THR A 221 -43.09 24.09 4.47
C THR A 221 -42.30 24.93 5.45
N GLU A 222 -41.54 24.29 6.33
CA GLU A 222 -40.69 24.95 7.34
C GLU A 222 -39.29 25.11 6.83
N PHE A 223 -38.95 26.32 6.36
CA PHE A 223 -37.59 26.70 5.96
C PHE A 223 -37.34 28.17 6.31
N SER A 224 -36.11 28.49 6.57
CA SER A 224 -35.68 29.88 6.75
C SER A 224 -34.63 30.27 5.69
N ILE A 225 -34.72 31.51 5.25
CA ILE A 225 -33.71 32.09 4.33
C ILE A 225 -33.11 33.29 5.04
N ALA A 226 -31.77 33.27 5.21
CA ALA A 226 -31.03 34.39 5.74
C ALA A 226 -30.08 34.92 4.65
N GLN A 227 -29.97 36.26 4.56
CA GLN A 227 -29.04 36.91 3.67
C GLN A 227 -27.97 37.66 4.48
N PHE A 228 -26.69 37.45 4.12
CA PHE A 228 -25.55 38.06 4.76
C PHE A 228 -24.67 38.76 3.72
N ASP A 229 -24.21 39.94 4.00
CA ASP A 229 -23.19 40.62 3.17
C ASP A 229 -21.86 39.84 3.23
N VAL A 230 -21.50 39.38 4.43
CA VAL A 230 -20.30 38.57 4.69
C VAL A 230 -20.65 37.47 5.71
N HIS A 231 -20.26 36.24 5.39
CA HIS A 231 -20.34 35.12 6.31
C HIS A 231 -19.00 34.38 6.30
N SER A 232 -18.53 33.96 7.47
CA SER A 232 -17.29 33.20 7.60
C SER A 232 -17.59 31.78 8.12
N LEU A 233 -17.20 30.78 7.33
CA LEU A 233 -17.33 29.39 7.70
C LEU A 233 -15.97 28.89 8.20
N LEU A 234 -15.96 28.30 9.38
CA LEU A 234 -14.75 27.65 9.92
C LEU A 234 -14.42 26.43 9.04
N LEU A 235 -13.23 26.45 8.48
CA LEU A 235 -12.69 25.25 7.82
C LEU A 235 -12.08 24.35 8.89
N PRO A 236 -12.35 23.05 8.86
CA PRO A 236 -11.68 22.13 9.77
C PRO A 236 -10.18 22.37 9.66
N GLU A 237 -9.51 22.45 10.79
CA GLU A 237 -8.05 22.41 10.79
C GLU A 237 -7.66 21.10 10.12
N PRO A 238 -6.70 21.12 9.17
CA PRO A 238 -6.10 19.89 8.72
C PRO A 238 -5.62 19.23 9.99
N THR A 239 -6.15 18.05 10.28
CA THR A 239 -5.73 17.26 11.43
C THR A 239 -4.21 17.29 11.40
N ARG A 240 -3.59 17.93 12.40
CA ARG A 240 -2.14 17.89 12.56
C ARG A 240 -1.82 16.43 12.86
N PHE A 241 -1.78 15.63 11.80
CA PHE A 241 -1.07 14.38 11.86
C PHE A 241 0.38 14.82 12.11
N GLU A 242 0.84 14.68 13.34
CA GLU A 242 2.27 14.44 13.52
C GLU A 242 2.57 13.31 12.55
N PRO A 243 3.48 13.50 11.57
CA PRO A 243 3.81 12.43 10.64
C PRO A 243 4.43 11.30 11.47
N THR A 244 3.61 10.43 12.02
CA THR A 244 4.04 9.12 12.44
C THR A 244 4.51 8.49 11.15
N LEU A 245 5.81 8.66 10.87
CA LEU A 245 6.46 8.05 9.71
C LEU A 245 6.03 6.59 9.74
N LYS A 246 5.22 6.17 8.77
CA LYS A 246 4.84 4.76 8.69
C LYS A 246 6.11 3.94 8.81
N GLU A 247 6.05 2.87 9.56
CA GLU A 247 7.17 2.01 9.93
C GLU A 247 8.16 1.75 8.78
N GLY A 248 7.65 1.61 7.54
CA GLY A 248 8.47 1.42 6.34
C GLY A 248 9.22 2.67 5.84
N ALA A 249 8.92 3.89 6.32
CA ALA A 249 9.51 5.13 5.82
C ALA A 249 10.87 5.46 6.46
N THR A 250 11.19 4.89 7.63
CA THR A 250 12.42 5.15 8.37
C THR A 250 13.66 4.64 7.60
N ARG A 251 14.74 5.42 7.61
CA ARG A 251 16.00 4.99 6.98
C ARG A 251 16.57 3.76 7.68
N THR A 252 17.05 2.78 6.91
CA THR A 252 17.57 1.53 7.48
C THR A 252 18.69 1.75 8.50
N LEU A 253 19.56 2.74 8.29
CA LEU A 253 20.62 3.07 9.26
C LEU A 253 20.05 3.63 10.56
N ALA A 254 18.97 4.38 10.53
CA ALA A 254 18.31 4.90 11.73
C ALA A 254 17.62 3.79 12.55
N LEU A 255 17.17 2.71 11.88
CA LEU A 255 16.59 1.56 12.57
C LEU A 255 17.62 0.78 13.42
N LEU A 256 18.90 0.83 13.05
CA LEU A 256 19.96 0.14 13.79
C LEU A 256 20.22 0.74 15.18
N ASP A 257 20.01 2.05 15.30
CA ASP A 257 20.26 2.80 16.54
C ASP A 257 19.00 2.96 17.41
N SER A 258 17.85 2.46 16.93
CA SER A 258 16.57 2.59 17.63
C SER A 258 16.31 1.44 18.60
N ASP A 259 15.77 1.79 19.77
CA ASP A 259 15.32 0.82 20.77
C ASP A 259 13.82 0.46 20.67
N SER A 260 13.08 1.12 19.79
CA SER A 260 11.67 0.85 19.53
C SER A 260 11.43 -0.58 19.04
N LEU A 261 10.37 -1.23 19.54
CA LEU A 261 9.97 -2.57 19.08
C LEU A 261 9.56 -2.56 17.62
N THR A 262 8.85 -1.52 17.20
CA THR A 262 8.41 -1.33 15.81
C THR A 262 9.58 -1.21 14.84
N ASP A 263 10.63 -0.46 15.22
CA ASP A 263 11.83 -0.31 14.41
C ASP A 263 12.66 -1.59 14.34
N LYS A 264 12.75 -2.34 15.44
CA LYS A 264 13.39 -3.66 15.47
C LYS A 264 12.65 -4.67 14.60
N ALA A 265 11.31 -4.67 14.66
CA ALA A 265 10.47 -5.51 13.80
C ALA A 265 10.67 -5.18 12.31
N GLU A 266 10.69 -3.87 11.97
CA GLU A 266 10.92 -3.41 10.60
C GLU A 266 12.32 -3.78 10.09
N LEU A 267 13.37 -3.63 10.89
CA LEU A 267 14.72 -4.03 10.50
C LEU A 267 14.80 -5.53 10.22
N GLN A 268 14.22 -6.36 11.09
CA GLN A 268 14.16 -7.81 10.89
C GLN A 268 13.36 -8.18 9.65
N TRP A 269 12.26 -7.48 9.40
CA TRP A 269 11.46 -7.65 8.19
C TRP A 269 12.28 -7.40 6.93
N ARG A 270 13.03 -6.30 6.86
CA ARG A 270 13.88 -5.96 5.70
C ARG A 270 14.93 -7.02 5.43
N VAL A 271 15.57 -7.53 6.47
CA VAL A 271 16.56 -8.62 6.36
C VAL A 271 15.88 -9.93 5.96
N SER A 272 14.70 -10.23 6.52
CA SER A 272 13.94 -11.45 6.23
C SER A 272 13.52 -11.56 4.77
N ILE A 273 13.08 -10.46 4.16
CA ILE A 273 12.73 -10.43 2.73
C ILE A 273 13.93 -10.76 1.84
N ILE A 274 15.14 -10.37 2.23
CA ILE A 274 16.35 -10.70 1.49
C ILE A 274 16.70 -12.18 1.65
N LEU A 275 16.61 -12.71 2.89
CA LEU A 275 16.87 -14.11 3.21
C LEU A 275 15.86 -15.08 2.58
N LEU A 276 14.68 -14.59 2.24
CA LEU A 276 13.65 -15.36 1.56
C LEU A 276 14.16 -15.95 0.23
N ILE A 277 15.02 -15.23 -0.49
CA ILE A 277 15.57 -15.65 -1.80
C ILE A 277 16.36 -16.96 -1.74
N PRO A 278 17.42 -17.11 -0.94
CA PRO A 278 18.16 -18.35 -0.86
C PRO A 278 17.34 -19.51 -0.26
N VAL A 279 16.43 -19.22 0.68
CA VAL A 279 15.54 -20.24 1.24
C VAL A 279 14.55 -20.75 0.19
N LEU A 280 13.97 -19.88 -0.62
CA LEU A 280 13.12 -20.27 -1.74
C LEU A 280 13.90 -21.06 -2.81
N ALA A 281 15.16 -20.71 -3.10
CA ALA A 281 16.01 -21.50 -4.00
C ALA A 281 16.24 -22.92 -3.46
N LEU A 282 16.49 -23.06 -2.15
CA LEU A 282 16.65 -24.36 -1.49
C LEU A 282 15.39 -25.23 -1.62
N ILE A 283 14.19 -24.65 -1.52
CA ILE A 283 12.91 -25.33 -1.63
C ILE A 283 12.54 -25.61 -3.08
N ALA A 284 12.81 -24.67 -3.99
CA ALA A 284 12.39 -24.75 -5.38
C ALA A 284 13.03 -25.95 -6.13
N VAL A 285 14.30 -26.23 -5.86
CA VAL A 285 15.03 -27.32 -6.54
C VAL A 285 14.40 -28.68 -6.29
N PRO A 286 14.16 -29.14 -5.04
CA PRO A 286 13.47 -30.41 -4.82
C PRO A 286 11.98 -30.36 -5.25
N LEU A 287 11.30 -29.23 -5.09
CA LEU A 287 9.89 -29.08 -5.45
C LEU A 287 9.65 -29.13 -6.96
N SER A 288 10.65 -28.75 -7.76
CA SER A 288 10.56 -28.80 -9.24
C SER A 288 10.54 -30.21 -9.82
N ARG A 289 10.84 -31.25 -9.01
CA ARG A 289 10.80 -32.67 -9.44
C ARG A 289 9.36 -33.10 -9.69
N VAL A 290 9.00 -33.18 -10.95
CA VAL A 290 7.68 -33.60 -11.41
C VAL A 290 7.78 -35.07 -11.89
N ARG A 291 6.76 -35.88 -11.62
CA ARG A 291 6.69 -37.25 -12.18
C ARG A 291 6.42 -37.19 -13.69
N PRO A 292 6.92 -38.15 -14.48
CA PRO A 292 6.81 -38.15 -15.96
C PRO A 292 5.39 -38.06 -16.53
N ARG A 293 4.34 -38.13 -15.70
CA ARG A 293 2.93 -38.06 -16.11
C ARG A 293 2.18 -36.90 -15.46
N GLU A 294 2.84 -36.12 -14.56
CA GLU A 294 2.29 -34.91 -13.98
C GLU A 294 2.71 -33.74 -14.87
N GLY A 295 1.78 -32.91 -15.33
CA GLY A 295 2.10 -31.76 -16.14
C GLY A 295 3.04 -30.78 -15.40
N ARG A 296 3.90 -30.06 -16.11
CA ARG A 296 4.91 -29.11 -15.58
C ARG A 296 4.34 -28.02 -14.66
N TYR A 297 3.04 -27.78 -14.74
CA TYR A 297 2.34 -26.78 -13.93
C TYR A 297 1.78 -27.32 -12.61
N SER A 298 1.80 -28.65 -12.40
CA SER A 298 1.19 -29.29 -11.22
C SER A 298 1.78 -28.81 -9.89
N ARG A 299 3.04 -28.37 -9.91
CA ARG A 299 3.76 -27.88 -8.71
C ARG A 299 3.66 -26.39 -8.48
N LEU A 300 3.08 -25.62 -9.40
CA LEU A 300 2.97 -24.16 -9.26
C LEU A 300 2.01 -23.78 -8.12
N ILE A 301 0.85 -24.43 -8.03
CA ILE A 301 -0.14 -24.13 -6.97
C ILE A 301 0.44 -24.44 -5.59
N PRO A 302 0.99 -25.64 -5.30
CA PRO A 302 1.66 -25.92 -4.03
C PRO A 302 2.79 -24.93 -3.71
N ALA A 303 3.56 -24.53 -4.70
CA ALA A 303 4.64 -23.56 -4.52
C ALA A 303 4.14 -22.15 -4.13
N VAL A 304 3.06 -21.68 -4.77
CA VAL A 304 2.43 -20.40 -4.44
C VAL A 304 1.87 -20.44 -3.02
N ILE A 305 1.20 -21.54 -2.63
CA ILE A 305 0.67 -21.72 -1.28
C ILE A 305 1.81 -21.70 -0.24
N LEU A 306 2.91 -22.42 -0.54
CA LEU A 306 4.08 -22.47 0.34
C LEU A 306 4.73 -21.10 0.49
N TYR A 307 4.89 -20.35 -0.63
CA TYR A 307 5.38 -18.99 -0.60
C TYR A 307 4.46 -18.08 0.22
N ALA A 308 3.15 -18.14 -0.01
CA ALA A 308 2.17 -17.36 0.71
C ALA A 308 2.21 -17.66 2.22
N ALA A 309 2.27 -18.94 2.59
CA ALA A 309 2.41 -19.37 3.99
C ALA A 309 3.69 -18.80 4.63
N TYR A 310 4.82 -18.87 3.91
CA TYR A 310 6.09 -18.33 4.39
C TYR A 310 6.00 -16.81 4.59
N PHE A 311 5.50 -16.10 3.58
CA PHE A 311 5.36 -14.64 3.61
C PHE A 311 4.40 -14.19 4.74
N PHE A 312 3.24 -14.82 4.87
CA PHE A 312 2.27 -14.49 5.92
C PHE A 312 2.77 -14.82 7.32
N LEU A 313 3.52 -15.91 7.50
CA LEU A 313 4.14 -16.22 8.79
C LEU A 313 5.20 -15.16 9.18
N LEU A 314 5.99 -14.68 8.22
CA LEU A 314 6.94 -13.59 8.46
C LEU A 314 6.20 -12.29 8.81
N GLN A 315 5.09 -11.98 8.11
CA GLN A 315 4.27 -10.81 8.39
C GLN A 315 3.67 -10.89 9.80
N PHE A 316 3.08 -12.03 10.15
CA PHE A 316 2.51 -12.27 11.47
C PHE A 316 3.55 -12.13 12.59
N ALA A 317 4.76 -12.69 12.40
CA ALA A 317 5.83 -12.55 13.39
C ALA A 317 6.33 -11.09 13.49
N ARG A 318 6.39 -10.34 12.37
CA ARG A 318 6.72 -8.91 12.39
C ARG A 318 5.71 -8.14 13.25
N ASP A 319 4.41 -8.36 13.01
CA ASP A 319 3.34 -7.69 13.72
C ASP A 319 3.40 -8.05 15.23
N ALA A 320 3.60 -9.33 15.58
CA ALA A 320 3.78 -9.78 16.96
C ALA A 320 5.01 -9.16 17.65
N VAL A 321 6.12 -8.93 16.94
CA VAL A 321 7.29 -8.22 17.50
C VAL A 321 6.99 -6.75 17.69
N SER A 322 6.28 -6.10 16.75
CA SER A 322 5.95 -4.68 16.83
C SER A 322 4.98 -4.37 17.97
N GLU A 323 4.05 -5.28 18.26
CA GLU A 323 3.07 -5.20 19.34
C GLU A 323 3.67 -5.60 20.72
N GLY A 324 4.85 -6.25 20.72
CA GLY A 324 5.53 -6.69 21.93
C GLY A 324 5.13 -8.09 22.40
N ASP A 325 4.32 -8.82 21.65
CA ASP A 325 3.90 -10.19 21.98
C ASP A 325 5.03 -11.20 21.77
N LEU A 326 6.01 -10.86 20.92
CA LEU A 326 7.17 -11.69 20.64
C LEU A 326 8.47 -10.93 20.94
N ASP A 327 9.38 -11.57 21.72
CA ASP A 327 10.71 -10.97 22.00
C ASP A 327 11.47 -10.73 20.69
N PRO A 328 11.96 -9.51 20.44
CA PRO A 328 12.77 -9.20 19.26
C PRO A 328 14.01 -10.07 19.06
N ARG A 329 14.53 -10.68 20.13
CA ARG A 329 15.68 -11.61 20.04
C ARG A 329 15.32 -12.91 19.33
N VAL A 330 14.09 -13.38 19.50
CA VAL A 330 13.56 -14.54 18.79
C VAL A 330 13.11 -14.11 17.40
N GLY A 331 12.29 -13.06 17.33
CA GLY A 331 11.88 -12.37 16.11
C GLY A 331 11.39 -13.30 14.99
N LEU A 332 11.85 -13.02 13.78
CA LEU A 332 11.46 -13.74 12.56
C LEU A 332 12.34 -14.98 12.27
N TRP A 333 13.41 -15.19 13.02
CA TRP A 333 14.40 -16.25 12.77
C TRP A 333 13.87 -17.68 12.79
N PRO A 334 12.97 -18.07 13.72
CA PRO A 334 12.41 -19.44 13.76
C PRO A 334 11.69 -19.82 12.48
N ILE A 335 11.06 -18.84 11.81
CA ILE A 335 10.34 -19.07 10.57
C ILE A 335 11.33 -19.41 9.44
N HIS A 336 12.43 -18.67 9.34
CA HIS A 336 13.49 -18.99 8.38
C HIS A 336 14.06 -20.39 8.62
N MET A 337 14.32 -20.74 9.89
CA MET A 337 14.81 -22.09 10.24
C MET A 337 13.79 -23.17 9.85
N LEU A 338 12.51 -22.96 10.10
CA LEU A 338 11.46 -23.89 9.71
C LEU A 338 11.49 -24.14 8.20
N PHE A 339 11.55 -23.10 7.37
CA PHE A 339 11.54 -23.25 5.92
C PHE A 339 12.87 -23.81 5.37
N VAL A 340 14.01 -23.55 6.01
CA VAL A 340 15.28 -24.21 5.70
C VAL A 340 15.19 -25.70 6.02
N LEU A 341 14.59 -26.09 7.13
CA LEU A 341 14.37 -27.50 7.48
C LEU A 341 13.41 -28.19 6.51
N ILE A 342 12.34 -27.52 6.08
CA ILE A 342 11.42 -28.03 5.04
C ILE A 342 12.20 -28.24 3.73
N GLY A 343 12.98 -27.25 3.28
CA GLY A 343 13.80 -27.36 2.06
C GLY A 343 14.83 -28.47 2.15
N GLY A 344 15.53 -28.58 3.27
CA GLY A 344 16.46 -29.66 3.55
C GLY A 344 15.78 -31.03 3.59
N GLY A 345 14.64 -31.13 4.26
CA GLY A 345 13.83 -32.35 4.32
C GLY A 345 13.37 -32.81 2.94
N LEU A 346 12.89 -31.91 2.09
CA LEU A 346 12.52 -32.20 0.70
C LEU A 346 13.72 -32.65 -0.16
N HIS A 347 14.92 -32.21 0.20
CA HIS A 347 16.13 -32.61 -0.52
C HIS A 347 16.58 -34.04 -0.15
N TYR A 348 16.55 -34.37 1.15
CA TYR A 348 16.99 -35.67 1.66
C TYR A 348 15.94 -36.76 1.54
N PHE A 349 14.64 -36.42 1.61
CA PHE A 349 13.52 -37.37 1.53
C PHE A 349 12.63 -37.05 0.33
N PRO A 350 13.07 -37.35 -0.90
CA PRO A 350 12.34 -37.01 -2.11
C PRO A 350 10.94 -37.65 -2.21
N ASP A 351 10.69 -38.76 -1.46
CA ASP A 351 9.40 -39.44 -1.43
C ASP A 351 8.32 -38.73 -0.60
N PHE A 352 8.68 -37.81 0.30
CA PHE A 352 7.72 -37.05 1.07
C PHE A 352 6.92 -36.04 0.23
N GLY A 353 7.50 -35.52 -0.87
CA GLY A 353 6.79 -34.68 -1.83
C GLY A 353 5.87 -35.42 -2.80
N ALA A 354 5.93 -36.72 -2.80
CA ALA A 354 5.10 -37.57 -3.62
C ALA A 354 3.91 -38.07 -2.79
N LEU A 355 2.77 -37.37 -2.85
CA LEU A 355 1.50 -37.91 -2.38
C LEU A 355 1.35 -39.32 -2.94
N ARG A 356 1.43 -40.34 -2.05
CA ARG A 356 1.24 -41.74 -2.46
C ARG A 356 -0.11 -41.85 -3.17
N PRO A 357 -0.18 -42.41 -4.39
CA PRO A 357 -1.47 -42.76 -4.95
C PRO A 357 -2.12 -43.76 -3.98
N ALA A 358 -3.38 -43.52 -3.63
CA ALA A 358 -4.19 -44.50 -2.98
C ALA A 358 -4.03 -45.80 -3.79
N LYS A 359 -3.57 -46.89 -3.15
CA LYS A 359 -3.60 -48.22 -3.74
C LYS A 359 -5.07 -48.53 -4.03
N VAL A 360 -5.43 -48.59 -5.32
CA VAL A 360 -6.64 -49.20 -5.79
C VAL A 360 -6.44 -50.69 -5.75
#